data_44063adf623981495878da3ad718731f
#
_entry.id   44063adf623981495878da3ad718731f
#
_cell.length_a   1.000
_cell.length_b   1.000
_cell.length_c   1.000
_cell.angle_alpha   90.00
_cell.angle_beta   90.00
_cell.angle_gamma   90.00
#
_symmetry.space_group_name_H-M   'P 1'
#
loop_
_entity.id
_entity.type
_entity.pdbx_description
1 polymer ?
#
loop_
_entity_poly.entity_id
_entity_poly.type
_entity_poly.pdbx_seq_one_letter_code
_entity_poly.pdbx_strand_id
1 'polypeptide(L)'
;MEMVPTLTAYGSHAWCVRFAERADEAAFLLGRSLAAALARSLESLGQSGLREIIPAPTTLLLDFHPEAHPLDRATLQRLVEQAIALPA
;
A
#
# COMPACT_ATOMS: atom_id res chain seq x y z
N MET A 1 -3.51 17.02 12.11
CA MET A 1 -3.82 15.64 12.52
C MET A 1 -3.45 14.69 11.40
N GLU A 2 -2.63 13.72 11.70
CA GLU A 2 -2.21 12.76 10.69
C GLU A 2 -3.28 11.71 10.46
N MET A 3 -3.49 11.38 9.20
CA MET A 3 -4.40 10.32 8.85
C MET A 3 -3.71 8.97 9.06
N VAL A 4 -4.38 8.08 9.77
CA VAL A 4 -3.92 6.70 9.88
C VAL A 4 -4.34 5.97 8.60
N PRO A 5 -3.42 5.34 7.88
CA PRO A 5 -3.80 4.62 6.66
C PRO A 5 -4.75 3.47 6.98
N THR A 6 -5.72 3.25 6.12
CA THR A 6 -6.69 2.20 6.29
C THR A 6 -6.59 1.18 5.17
N LEU A 7 -6.81 -0.08 5.52
CA LEU A 7 -6.78 -1.19 4.57
C LEU A 7 -8.18 -1.76 4.43
N THR A 8 -8.60 -1.93 3.18
CA THR A 8 -9.88 -2.56 2.87
C THR A 8 -9.61 -3.70 1.89
N ALA A 9 -10.10 -4.87 2.21
CA ALA A 9 -9.99 -6.00 1.29
C ALA A 9 -10.81 -5.72 0.03
N TYR A 10 -10.22 -6.00 -1.11
CA TYR A 10 -10.86 -5.77 -2.41
C TYR A 10 -10.84 -7.07 -3.19
N GLY A 11 -11.88 -7.85 -3.02
CA GLY A 11 -11.91 -9.21 -3.54
C GLY A 11 -11.04 -10.13 -2.70
N SER A 12 -10.60 -11.24 -3.28
CA SER A 12 -9.88 -12.28 -2.56
C SER A 12 -8.35 -12.13 -2.61
N HIS A 13 -7.83 -11.23 -3.44
CA HIS A 13 -6.38 -11.13 -3.64
C HIS A 13 -5.89 -9.70 -3.84
N ALA A 14 -6.67 -8.72 -3.40
CA ALA A 14 -6.26 -7.32 -3.49
C ALA A 14 -6.59 -6.56 -2.21
N TRP A 15 -5.83 -5.52 -1.94
CA TRP A 15 -6.04 -4.62 -0.82
C TRP A 15 -6.04 -3.19 -1.31
N CYS A 16 -7.00 -2.41 -0.84
CA CYS A 16 -7.03 -0.98 -1.07
C CYS A 16 -6.47 -0.26 0.14
N VAL A 17 -5.42 0.52 -0.08
CA VAL A 17 -4.78 1.30 0.99
C VAL A 17 -5.18 2.75 0.80
N ARG A 18 -5.93 3.29 1.75
CA ARG A 18 -6.27 4.70 1.73
C ARG A 18 -5.27 5.45 2.60
N PHE A 19 -4.52 6.37 2.00
CA PHE A 19 -3.43 7.06 2.67
C PHE A 19 -3.66 8.56 2.80
N ALA A 20 -4.72 9.11 2.22
CA ALA A 20 -5.02 10.53 2.29
C ALA A 20 -6.52 10.75 2.24
N GLU A 21 -6.98 11.87 2.80
CA GLU A 21 -8.40 12.22 2.79
C GLU A 21 -8.76 13.09 1.59
N ARG A 22 -7.80 13.86 1.08
CA ARG A 22 -8.03 14.81 0.01
C ARG A 22 -7.03 14.61 -1.11
N ALA A 23 -7.52 14.75 -2.34
CA ALA A 23 -6.70 14.64 -3.53
C ALA A 23 -6.01 15.96 -3.82
N ASP A 24 -4.85 16.17 -3.23
CA ASP A 24 -4.05 17.36 -3.45
C ASP A 24 -2.62 16.97 -3.81
N GLU A 25 -1.76 17.97 -4.00
CA GLU A 25 -0.38 17.73 -4.40
C GLU A 25 0.37 16.91 -3.35
N ALA A 26 0.14 17.18 -2.07
CA ALA A 26 0.79 16.42 -1.00
C ALA A 26 0.38 14.94 -1.06
N ALA A 27 -0.90 14.67 -1.30
CA ALA A 27 -1.38 13.30 -1.45
C ALA A 27 -0.75 12.62 -2.65
N PHE A 28 -0.63 13.31 -3.76
CA PHE A 28 0.00 12.75 -4.96
C PHE A 28 1.45 12.35 -4.70
N LEU A 29 2.22 13.22 -4.06
CA LEU A 29 3.62 12.93 -3.73
C LEU A 29 3.74 11.81 -2.72
N LEU A 30 2.88 11.79 -1.72
CA LEU A 30 2.86 10.72 -0.72
C LEU A 30 2.54 9.38 -1.37
N GLY A 31 1.57 9.36 -2.28
CA GLY A 31 1.19 8.13 -2.99
C GLY A 31 2.34 7.56 -3.80
N ARG A 32 3.10 8.40 -4.48
CA ARG A 32 4.26 7.94 -5.24
C ARG A 32 5.34 7.35 -4.34
N SER A 33 5.66 8.04 -3.24
CA SER A 33 6.64 7.56 -2.28
C SER A 33 6.21 6.25 -1.63
N LEU A 34 4.94 6.18 -1.25
CA LEU A 34 4.38 5.00 -0.61
C LEU A 34 4.39 3.80 -1.54
N ALA A 35 4.02 3.99 -2.81
CA ALA A 35 4.02 2.91 -3.79
C ALA A 35 5.43 2.34 -3.97
N ALA A 36 6.44 3.20 -4.10
CA ALA A 36 7.82 2.76 -4.26
C ALA A 36 8.32 2.04 -3.01
N ALA A 37 8.01 2.56 -1.83
CA ALA A 37 8.45 1.96 -0.58
C ALA A 37 7.80 0.59 -0.36
N LEU A 38 6.51 0.46 -0.66
CA LEU A 38 5.82 -0.81 -0.51
C LEU A 38 6.33 -1.85 -1.50
N ALA A 39 6.60 -1.45 -2.73
CA ALA A 39 7.16 -2.37 -3.71
C ALA A 39 8.49 -2.94 -3.23
N ARG A 40 9.37 -2.11 -2.69
CA ARG A 40 10.65 -2.55 -2.16
C ARG A 40 10.49 -3.43 -0.92
N SER A 41 9.59 -3.06 -0.02
CA SER A 41 9.38 -3.83 1.20
C SER A 41 8.84 -5.22 0.92
N LEU A 42 7.88 -5.32 0.01
CA LEU A 42 7.29 -6.61 -0.35
C LEU A 42 8.31 -7.48 -1.07
N GLU A 43 9.12 -6.91 -1.93
CA GLU A 43 10.19 -7.65 -2.60
C GLU A 43 11.21 -8.17 -1.60
N SER A 44 11.60 -7.33 -0.64
CA SER A 44 12.56 -7.68 0.41
C SER A 44 12.08 -8.83 1.28
N LEU A 45 10.77 -8.96 1.46
CA LEU A 45 10.19 -10.07 2.23
C LEU A 45 10.03 -11.34 1.40
N GLY A 46 10.45 -11.33 0.14
CA GLY A 46 10.26 -12.47 -0.74
C GLY A 46 8.83 -12.64 -1.22
N GLN A 47 8.02 -11.60 -1.12
CA GLN A 47 6.63 -11.64 -1.58
C GLN A 47 6.58 -11.39 -3.08
N SER A 48 6.86 -12.42 -3.84
CA SER A 48 6.84 -12.36 -5.30
C SER A 48 5.41 -12.35 -5.87
N GLY A 49 4.41 -12.43 -5.00
CA GLY A 49 3.02 -12.48 -5.43
C GLY A 49 2.41 -11.13 -5.77
N LEU A 50 3.09 -10.03 -5.50
CA LEU A 50 2.57 -8.72 -5.87
C LEU A 50 2.61 -8.59 -7.40
N ARG A 51 1.44 -8.38 -7.97
CA ARG A 51 1.28 -8.29 -9.42
C ARG A 51 1.34 -6.85 -9.90
N GLU A 52 0.69 -5.96 -9.18
CA GLU A 52 0.55 -4.58 -9.61
C GLU A 52 0.18 -3.68 -8.45
N ILE A 53 0.65 -2.44 -8.49
CA ILE A 53 0.18 -1.38 -7.59
C ILE A 53 -0.49 -0.34 -8.47
N ILE A 54 -1.79 -0.13 -8.26
CA ILE A 54 -2.58 0.81 -9.05
C ILE A 54 -2.81 2.07 -8.23
N PRO A 55 -2.18 3.19 -8.59
CA PRO A 55 -2.34 4.42 -7.84
C PRO A 55 -3.64 5.14 -8.20
N ALA A 56 -4.20 5.81 -7.21
CA ALA A 56 -5.33 6.73 -7.38
C ALA A 56 -5.03 7.94 -6.48
N PRO A 57 -5.79 9.03 -6.58
CA PRO A 57 -5.43 10.27 -5.88
C PRO A 57 -5.27 10.14 -4.37
N THR A 58 -6.03 9.24 -3.72
CA THR A 58 -5.97 9.09 -2.27
C THR A 58 -5.75 7.65 -1.83
N THR A 59 -5.61 6.72 -2.77
CA THR A 59 -5.51 5.29 -2.47
C THR A 59 -4.47 4.61 -3.34
N LEU A 60 -4.03 3.44 -2.87
CA LEU A 60 -3.26 2.50 -3.68
C LEU A 60 -3.98 1.17 -3.65
N LEU A 61 -4.15 0.55 -4.80
CA LEU A 61 -4.66 -0.81 -4.87
C LEU A 61 -3.47 -1.75 -5.03
N LEU A 62 -3.30 -2.65 -4.07
CA LEU A 62 -2.26 -3.66 -4.12
C LEU A 62 -2.88 -4.94 -4.64
N ASP A 63 -2.52 -5.32 -5.85
CA ASP A 63 -3.08 -6.49 -6.51
C ASP A 63 -2.07 -7.63 -6.48
N PHE A 64 -2.46 -8.74 -5.89
CA PHE A 64 -1.61 -9.92 -5.76
C PHE A 64 -2.11 -11.02 -6.67
N HIS A 65 -1.21 -11.93 -7.04
CA HIS A 65 -1.61 -13.13 -7.77
C HIS A 65 -2.56 -13.95 -6.90
N PRO A 66 -3.63 -14.51 -7.48
CA PRO A 66 -4.58 -15.33 -6.70
C PRO A 66 -3.92 -16.53 -6.02
N GLU A 67 -2.80 -17.01 -6.55
CA GLU A 67 -2.08 -18.15 -6.00
C GLU A 67 -1.05 -17.79 -4.96
N ALA A 68 -0.81 -16.50 -4.74
CA ALA A 68 0.17 -16.05 -3.76
C ALA A 68 -0.36 -16.29 -2.35
N HIS A 69 0.55 -16.55 -1.42
CA HIS A 69 0.19 -16.61 -0.01
C HIS A 69 -0.22 -15.21 0.44
N PRO A 70 -1.44 -15.02 0.94
CA PRO A 70 -1.88 -13.70 1.36
C PRO A 70 -1.13 -13.24 2.59
N LEU A 71 -0.77 -11.97 2.61
CA LEU A 71 -0.32 -11.34 3.84
C LEU A 71 -1.54 -11.07 4.70
N ASP A 72 -1.38 -11.21 6.02
CA ASP A 72 -2.47 -10.84 6.89
C ASP A 72 -2.57 -9.32 7.01
N ARG A 73 -3.72 -8.85 7.46
CA ARG A 73 -3.98 -7.43 7.59
C ARG A 73 -2.96 -6.74 8.50
N ALA A 74 -2.62 -7.38 9.61
CA ALA A 74 -1.71 -6.78 10.60
C ALA A 74 -0.32 -6.56 10.02
N THR A 75 0.20 -7.53 9.28
CA THR A 75 1.50 -7.41 8.64
C THR A 75 1.49 -6.30 7.59
N LEU A 76 0.47 -6.29 6.75
CA LEU A 76 0.37 -5.29 5.70
C LEU A 76 0.17 -3.90 6.28
N GLN A 77 -0.65 -3.77 7.32
CA GLN A 77 -0.85 -2.48 8.00
C GLN A 77 0.47 -1.95 8.53
N ARG A 78 1.28 -2.81 9.15
CA ARG A 78 2.59 -2.42 9.67
C ARG A 78 3.52 -1.94 8.56
N LEU A 79 3.54 -2.65 7.44
CA LEU A 79 4.38 -2.26 6.30
C LEU A 79 3.97 -0.90 5.75
N VAL A 80 2.67 -0.65 5.64
CA VAL A 80 2.16 0.64 5.16
C VAL A 80 2.55 1.75 6.12
N GLU A 81 2.38 1.54 7.42
CA GLU A 81 2.73 2.54 8.42
C GLU A 81 4.22 2.85 8.41
N GLN A 82 5.05 1.84 8.26
CA GLN A 82 6.49 2.03 8.17
C GLN A 82 6.87 2.82 6.91
N ALA A 83 6.23 2.50 5.80
CA ALA A 83 6.51 3.18 4.54
C ALA A 83 6.13 4.67 4.60
N ILE A 84 5.02 4.99 5.25
CA ILE A 84 4.59 6.38 5.42
C ILE A 84 5.54 7.14 6.35
N ALA A 85 6.09 6.47 7.35
CA ALA A 85 6.99 7.10 8.33
C ALA A 85 8.39 7.35 7.78
N LEU A 86 8.76 6.75 6.65
CA LEU A 86 10.08 6.96 6.07
C LEU A 86 10.22 8.39 5.57
N PRO A 87 11.37 9.03 5.78
CA PRO A 87 11.61 10.35 5.20
C PRO A 87 11.58 10.28 3.69
N ALA A 88 10.98 11.29 3.10
CA ALA A 88 10.85 11.38 1.65
C ALA A 88 12.21 11.58 0.99
#